data_f0642aebb9d9fd68471defebed5cac88
#
_entry.id   f0642aebb9d9fd68471defebed5cac88
#
_cell.length_a   1.000
_cell.length_b   1.000
_cell.length_c   1.000
_cell.angle_alpha   90.00
_cell.angle_beta   90.00
_cell.angle_gamma   90.00
#
_symmetry.space_group_name_H-M   'P 1'
#
loop_
_entity.id
_entity.type
_entity.pdbx_description
1 polymer ?
#
loop_
_entity_poly.entity_id
_entity_poly.type
_entity_poly.pdbx_seq_one_letter_code
_entity_poly.pdbx_strand_id
1 'polypeptide(L)'
;HIRHAPRPALARDMPEGKPCCIPSRDHSDPETKKSCLVRSPDAGSDKGMAMVKKGMFSMGAEGPECWSGDGEGPVHQVSLEDYFIDQTSVTNESFSTFVDATGYQSEAERFGWSFVFHNQIPKAHLKRLSFDRAFGVEWWAKVEGASWKKPGGPGTNIRKIMNHPVVHISWHDANAFCHWVGKRLPTEAEWECAARG
;
A
#
# COMPACT_ATOMS: atom_id res chain seq x y z
N HIS A 1 24.10 2.37 23.99
CA HIS A 1 23.53 3.72 24.13
C HIS A 1 23.22 4.25 22.73
N ILE A 2 21.99 4.12 22.28
CA ILE A 2 21.49 4.77 21.06
C ILE A 2 21.10 6.19 21.46
N ARG A 3 21.78 7.19 20.93
CA ARG A 3 21.39 8.60 21.11
C ARG A 3 20.20 8.87 20.19
N HIS A 4 19.05 9.21 20.78
CA HIS A 4 17.90 9.71 20.04
C HIS A 4 18.27 10.99 19.30
N ALA A 5 18.04 11.02 17.98
CA ALA A 5 18.08 12.25 17.22
C ALA A 5 16.92 13.18 17.70
N PRO A 6 17.12 14.51 17.75
CA PRO A 6 16.07 15.43 18.14
C PRO A 6 14.90 15.31 17.13
N ARG A 7 13.68 15.21 17.64
CA ARG A 7 12.45 15.21 16.86
C ARG A 7 12.38 16.46 16.00
N PRO A 8 12.09 16.38 14.70
CA PRO A 8 11.83 17.57 13.92
C PRO A 8 10.56 18.28 14.45
N ALA A 9 10.64 19.61 14.58
CA ALA A 9 9.60 20.48 15.15
C ALA A 9 8.36 20.65 14.24
N LEU A 10 7.98 19.66 13.46
CA LEU A 10 7.00 19.74 12.35
C LEU A 10 5.57 19.35 12.71
N ALA A 11 5.27 19.05 13.99
CA ALA A 11 3.94 18.57 14.38
C ALA A 11 2.95 19.66 14.78
N ARG A 12 3.27 20.96 14.67
CA ARG A 12 2.43 22.02 15.28
C ARG A 12 1.44 22.72 14.36
N ASP A 13 1.51 22.52 13.02
CA ASP A 13 0.64 23.25 12.07
C ASP A 13 -0.02 22.34 11.01
N MET A 14 -0.32 21.10 11.33
CA MET A 14 -1.11 20.26 10.44
C MET A 14 -2.60 20.57 10.62
N PRO A 15 -3.36 20.88 9.56
CA PRO A 15 -4.80 21.04 9.67
C PRO A 15 -5.43 19.71 10.14
N GLU A 16 -6.37 19.84 11.10
CA GLU A 16 -7.11 18.72 11.68
C GLU A 16 -7.73 17.85 10.57
N GLY A 17 -7.41 16.55 10.54
CA GLY A 17 -8.12 15.55 9.76
C GLY A 17 -7.39 14.88 8.62
N LYS A 18 -6.06 15.02 8.43
CA LYS A 18 -5.32 14.23 7.44
C LYS A 18 -4.37 13.24 8.13
N PRO A 19 -4.53 11.92 7.88
CA PRO A 19 -3.60 10.91 8.39
C PRO A 19 -2.22 11.09 7.75
N CYS A 20 -1.23 10.82 8.56
CA CYS A 20 0.07 11.43 8.61
C CYS A 20 1.07 11.13 7.53
N CYS A 21 1.22 10.16 6.84
CA CYS A 21 2.53 9.85 6.22
C CYS A 21 2.50 9.52 4.74
N ILE A 22 1.32 9.37 4.14
CA ILE A 22 1.18 8.98 2.75
C ILE A 22 0.43 10.06 1.99
N PRO A 23 1.03 10.67 0.96
CA PRO A 23 0.32 11.64 0.13
C PRO A 23 -0.81 10.95 -0.63
N SER A 24 -2.01 11.54 -0.60
CA SER A 24 -3.14 11.10 -1.39
C SER A 24 -3.30 11.96 -2.65
N ARG A 25 -3.89 11.37 -3.70
CA ARG A 25 -4.33 12.12 -4.88
C ARG A 25 -5.68 12.77 -4.59
N ASP A 26 -5.93 13.95 -5.15
CA ASP A 26 -7.27 14.52 -5.14
C ASP A 26 -8.20 13.64 -5.98
N HIS A 27 -9.34 13.27 -5.37
CA HIS A 27 -10.33 12.38 -5.97
C HIS A 27 -11.19 13.12 -6.99
N SER A 28 -10.68 13.25 -8.20
CA SER A 28 -11.53 13.41 -9.38
C SER A 28 -11.54 12.08 -10.13
N ASP A 29 -12.45 11.19 -9.76
CA ASP A 29 -12.56 9.86 -10.34
C ASP A 29 -13.02 9.91 -11.78
N PRO A 30 -12.22 9.41 -12.74
CA PRO A 30 -12.79 8.90 -13.97
C PRO A 30 -13.38 7.51 -13.67
N GLU A 31 -14.65 7.32 -14.02
CA GLU A 31 -15.42 6.09 -13.84
C GLU A 31 -14.59 4.83 -13.98
N THR A 32 -14.55 4.05 -12.92
CA THR A 32 -14.01 2.70 -12.91
C THR A 32 -14.83 1.88 -13.91
N LYS A 33 -14.34 1.70 -15.12
CA LYS A 33 -14.92 0.75 -16.06
C LYS A 33 -14.99 -0.58 -15.32
N LYS A 34 -16.21 -1.10 -15.11
CA LYS A 34 -16.48 -2.44 -14.58
C LYS A 34 -15.65 -3.41 -15.41
N SER A 35 -14.51 -3.81 -14.87
CA SER A 35 -13.69 -4.84 -15.45
C SER A 35 -14.48 -6.13 -15.43
N CYS A 36 -14.60 -6.73 -16.59
CA CYS A 36 -15.33 -7.95 -16.84
C CYS A 36 -14.90 -9.07 -15.91
N LEU A 37 -15.81 -9.88 -15.49
CA LEU A 37 -15.88 -11.03 -14.59
C LEU A 37 -14.89 -12.18 -14.84
N VAL A 38 -13.67 -11.91 -15.32
CA VAL A 38 -12.63 -12.92 -15.43
C VAL A 38 -12.08 -13.19 -14.03
N ARG A 39 -12.27 -14.40 -13.53
CA ARG A 39 -11.66 -14.86 -12.29
C ARG A 39 -10.39 -15.63 -12.57
N SER A 40 -9.48 -15.63 -11.60
CA SER A 40 -8.31 -16.51 -11.61
C SER A 40 -8.76 -17.98 -11.65
N PRO A 41 -8.03 -18.87 -12.36
CA PRO A 41 -8.27 -20.32 -12.29
C PRO A 41 -8.24 -20.86 -10.85
N ASP A 42 -7.41 -20.27 -9.99
CA ASP A 42 -7.25 -20.67 -8.58
C ASP A 42 -8.05 -19.77 -7.63
N ALA A 43 -9.11 -19.10 -8.11
CA ALA A 43 -9.90 -18.17 -7.31
C ALA A 43 -10.48 -18.85 -6.07
N GLY A 44 -10.24 -18.24 -4.90
CA GLY A 44 -10.69 -18.75 -3.60
C GLY A 44 -9.79 -19.83 -2.99
N SER A 45 -8.64 -20.14 -3.60
CA SER A 45 -7.65 -21.05 -3.02
C SER A 45 -7.01 -20.44 -1.77
N ASP A 46 -6.82 -21.27 -0.74
CA ASP A 46 -6.09 -20.94 0.49
C ASP A 46 -4.57 -21.25 0.39
N LYS A 47 -4.12 -21.72 -0.76
CA LYS A 47 -2.71 -22.01 -0.99
C LYS A 47 -1.84 -20.77 -0.74
N GLY A 48 -0.82 -20.92 0.10
CA GLY A 48 0.07 -19.82 0.49
C GLY A 48 -0.51 -18.88 1.56
N MET A 49 -1.65 -19.22 2.13
CA MET A 49 -2.26 -18.51 3.23
C MET A 49 -1.94 -19.18 4.58
N ALA A 50 -1.96 -18.39 5.64
CA ALA A 50 -1.95 -18.86 7.02
C ALA A 50 -3.34 -18.75 7.63
N MET A 51 -3.75 -19.75 8.40
CA MET A 51 -4.99 -19.68 9.15
C MET A 51 -4.74 -18.96 10.47
N VAL A 52 -5.52 -17.93 10.75
CA VAL A 52 -5.60 -17.26 12.04
C VAL A 52 -6.87 -17.74 12.74
N LYS A 53 -6.70 -18.34 13.91
CA LYS A 53 -7.81 -18.89 14.68
C LYS A 53 -8.62 -17.79 15.35
N LYS A 54 -9.94 -18.04 15.42
CA LYS A 54 -10.86 -17.18 16.17
C LYS A 54 -10.41 -16.96 17.61
N GLY A 55 -10.67 -15.80 18.12
CA GLY A 55 -10.33 -15.44 19.49
C GLY A 55 -10.54 -13.97 19.78
N MET A 56 -10.27 -13.62 21.03
CA MET A 56 -10.19 -12.24 21.45
C MET A 56 -8.73 -11.81 21.50
N PHE A 57 -8.46 -10.62 21.01
CA PHE A 57 -7.13 -10.00 21.13
C PHE A 57 -7.25 -8.52 21.51
N SER A 58 -6.19 -7.97 22.06
CA SER A 58 -6.09 -6.56 22.41
C SER A 58 -5.62 -5.80 21.18
N MET A 59 -6.50 -5.05 20.54
CA MET A 59 -6.23 -4.18 19.41
C MET A 59 -5.85 -2.78 19.90
N GLY A 60 -4.95 -2.13 19.17
CA GLY A 60 -4.48 -0.78 19.46
C GLY A 60 -3.24 -0.76 20.32
N ALA A 61 -2.70 0.43 20.53
CA ALA A 61 -1.51 0.66 21.32
C ALA A 61 -1.66 1.91 22.20
N GLU A 62 -0.97 1.90 23.35
CA GLU A 62 -0.87 3.02 24.28
C GLU A 62 0.57 3.18 24.76
N GLY A 63 0.97 4.39 25.09
CA GLY A 63 2.28 4.67 25.65
C GLY A 63 3.03 5.77 24.91
N PRO A 64 4.28 6.04 25.33
CA PRO A 64 5.08 7.14 24.79
C PRO A 64 5.55 6.94 23.35
N GLU A 65 5.44 5.71 22.83
CA GLU A 65 5.78 5.36 21.44
C GLU A 65 4.64 5.70 20.48
N CYS A 66 3.41 5.87 20.98
CA CYS A 66 2.21 6.14 20.18
C CYS A 66 2.09 7.62 19.83
N TRP A 67 1.59 7.91 18.64
CA TRP A 67 1.34 9.28 18.21
C TRP A 67 -0.09 9.68 18.54
N SER A 68 -0.22 10.71 19.37
CA SER A 68 -1.51 11.34 19.67
C SER A 68 -2.10 11.90 18.38
N GLY A 69 -3.24 11.39 17.96
CA GLY A 69 -3.94 11.80 16.74
C GLY A 69 -3.86 10.80 15.56
N ASP A 70 -3.01 9.78 15.64
CA ASP A 70 -2.93 8.75 14.60
C ASP A 70 -3.98 7.63 14.78
N GLY A 71 -4.75 7.67 15.89
CA GLY A 71 -5.82 6.72 16.14
C GLY A 71 -5.33 5.32 16.57
N GLU A 72 -4.10 5.24 17.07
CA GLU A 72 -3.49 3.97 17.51
C GLU A 72 -4.16 3.39 18.78
N GLY A 73 -4.78 4.22 19.57
CA GLY A 73 -5.46 3.87 20.82
C GLY A 73 -6.92 4.34 20.87
N PRO A 74 -7.65 4.00 21.94
CA PRO A 74 -7.21 3.23 23.11
C PRO A 74 -7.11 1.72 22.83
N VAL A 75 -6.36 1.00 23.67
CA VAL A 75 -6.35 -0.45 23.64
C VAL A 75 -7.73 -1.00 24.01
N HIS A 76 -8.26 -1.87 23.17
CA HIS A 76 -9.58 -2.49 23.39
C HIS A 76 -9.62 -3.93 22.89
N GLN A 77 -10.61 -4.68 23.40
CA GLN A 77 -10.78 -6.10 23.04
C GLN A 77 -11.60 -6.24 21.77
N VAL A 78 -11.08 -7.02 20.81
CA VAL A 78 -11.77 -7.37 19.57
C VAL A 78 -11.88 -8.87 19.45
N SER A 79 -13.07 -9.37 19.10
CA SER A 79 -13.30 -10.77 18.80
C SER A 79 -13.31 -10.99 17.30
N LEU A 80 -12.53 -11.93 16.82
CA LEU A 80 -12.46 -12.32 15.40
C LEU A 80 -12.89 -13.77 15.22
N GLU A 81 -13.48 -14.07 14.09
CA GLU A 81 -13.71 -15.43 13.62
C GLU A 81 -12.46 -16.01 12.94
N ASP A 82 -12.48 -17.32 12.62
CA ASP A 82 -11.40 -17.94 11.84
C ASP A 82 -11.28 -17.27 10.47
N TYR A 83 -10.06 -16.92 10.05
CA TYR A 83 -9.81 -16.39 8.72
C TYR A 83 -8.44 -16.81 8.19
N PHE A 84 -8.27 -16.69 6.88
CA PHE A 84 -7.00 -16.91 6.21
C PHE A 84 -6.41 -15.59 5.76
N ILE A 85 -5.10 -15.46 5.90
CA ILE A 85 -4.34 -14.31 5.40
C ILE A 85 -3.13 -14.78 4.58
N ASP A 86 -2.82 -14.10 3.50
CA ASP A 86 -1.63 -14.42 2.71
C ASP A 86 -0.37 -14.24 3.56
N GLN A 87 0.56 -15.21 3.48
CA GLN A 87 1.81 -15.20 4.26
C GLN A 87 2.78 -14.11 3.80
N THR A 88 2.59 -13.59 2.60
CA THR A 88 3.41 -12.54 2.02
C THR A 88 2.54 -11.49 1.34
N SER A 89 3.08 -10.31 1.14
CA SER A 89 2.46 -9.31 0.28
C SER A 89 2.33 -9.84 -1.16
N VAL A 90 1.35 -9.32 -1.89
CA VAL A 90 1.19 -9.61 -3.32
C VAL A 90 2.44 -9.21 -4.09
N THR A 91 3.00 -10.14 -4.85
CA THR A 91 4.24 -9.92 -5.59
C THR A 91 4.00 -9.28 -6.95
N ASN A 92 5.07 -8.72 -7.54
CA ASN A 92 5.04 -8.23 -8.92
C ASN A 92 4.62 -9.32 -9.92
N GLU A 93 5.03 -10.57 -9.70
CA GLU A 93 4.66 -11.71 -10.54
C GLU A 93 3.16 -11.97 -10.49
N SER A 94 2.58 -12.06 -9.27
CA SER A 94 1.16 -12.29 -9.09
C SER A 94 0.32 -11.17 -9.70
N PHE A 95 0.73 -9.92 -9.49
CA PHE A 95 0.02 -8.77 -10.05
C PHE A 95 0.16 -8.69 -11.58
N SER A 96 1.32 -9.07 -12.14
CA SER A 96 1.52 -9.18 -13.59
C SER A 96 0.56 -10.20 -14.20
N THR A 97 0.44 -11.38 -13.58
CA THR A 97 -0.51 -12.43 -14.02
C THR A 97 -1.95 -11.92 -14.05
N PHE A 98 -2.36 -11.16 -13.04
CA PHE A 98 -3.67 -10.50 -13.01
C PHE A 98 -3.85 -9.53 -14.18
N VAL A 99 -2.86 -8.65 -14.39
CA VAL A 99 -2.92 -7.65 -15.48
C VAL A 99 -2.94 -8.34 -16.85
N ASP A 100 -2.13 -9.37 -17.06
CA ASP A 100 -2.06 -10.11 -18.32
C ASP A 100 -3.39 -10.83 -18.61
N ALA A 101 -4.05 -11.39 -17.58
CA ALA A 101 -5.33 -12.08 -17.72
C ALA A 101 -6.52 -11.16 -17.94
N THR A 102 -6.47 -9.92 -17.42
CA THR A 102 -7.65 -9.03 -17.38
C THR A 102 -7.52 -7.78 -18.23
N GLY A 103 -6.31 -7.42 -18.65
CA GLY A 103 -6.04 -6.12 -19.27
C GLY A 103 -6.20 -4.94 -18.30
N TYR A 104 -6.14 -5.20 -16.98
CA TYR A 104 -6.33 -4.16 -15.97
C TYR A 104 -5.27 -3.06 -16.08
N GLN A 105 -5.70 -1.82 -15.94
CA GLN A 105 -4.84 -0.66 -15.90
C GLN A 105 -4.93 -0.02 -14.50
N SER A 106 -3.79 0.02 -13.79
CA SER A 106 -3.74 0.60 -12.44
C SER A 106 -4.00 2.10 -12.43
N GLU A 107 -4.40 2.64 -11.28
CA GLU A 107 -4.61 4.08 -11.14
C GLU A 107 -3.34 4.87 -11.45
N ALA A 108 -2.17 4.39 -11.02
CA ALA A 108 -0.91 5.03 -11.36
C ALA A 108 -0.65 5.10 -12.87
N GLU A 109 -1.03 4.05 -13.62
CA GLU A 109 -0.94 4.04 -15.09
C GLU A 109 -1.97 5.00 -15.72
N ARG A 110 -3.20 5.08 -15.19
CA ARG A 110 -4.25 5.97 -15.68
C ARG A 110 -3.91 7.45 -15.43
N PHE A 111 -3.39 7.77 -14.24
CA PHE A 111 -2.96 9.13 -13.90
C PHE A 111 -1.65 9.53 -14.58
N GLY A 112 -0.85 8.56 -15.01
CA GLY A 112 0.44 8.79 -15.65
C GLY A 112 1.57 9.13 -14.67
N TRP A 113 1.36 9.03 -13.35
CA TRP A 113 2.37 9.32 -12.34
C TRP A 113 2.09 8.61 -11.01
N SER A 114 3.10 8.52 -10.16
CA SER A 114 2.95 8.10 -8.78
C SER A 114 3.97 8.77 -7.86
N PHE A 115 3.77 8.64 -6.55
CA PHE A 115 4.76 9.06 -5.58
C PHE A 115 5.86 8.00 -5.43
N VAL A 116 7.11 8.45 -5.52
CA VAL A 116 8.29 7.61 -5.34
C VAL A 116 9.10 8.16 -4.16
N PHE A 117 9.54 7.28 -3.25
CA PHE A 117 10.43 7.69 -2.18
C PHE A 117 11.76 8.18 -2.78
N HIS A 118 12.24 9.34 -2.36
CA HIS A 118 13.30 10.08 -3.05
C HIS A 118 14.58 9.26 -3.30
N ASN A 119 14.93 8.33 -2.39
CA ASN A 119 16.13 7.49 -2.54
C ASN A 119 15.95 6.32 -3.52
N GLN A 120 14.72 6.04 -3.96
CA GLN A 120 14.40 5.03 -4.97
C GLN A 120 14.41 5.59 -6.40
N ILE A 121 14.56 6.89 -6.55
CA ILE A 121 14.61 7.54 -7.86
C ILE A 121 16.02 7.38 -8.44
N PRO A 122 16.18 6.87 -9.68
CA PRO A 122 17.49 6.74 -10.30
C PRO A 122 18.21 8.08 -10.37
N LYS A 123 19.49 8.12 -10.00
CA LYS A 123 20.31 9.36 -9.96
C LYS A 123 20.32 10.16 -11.28
N ALA A 124 20.21 9.45 -12.40
CA ALA A 124 20.11 10.08 -13.73
C ALA A 124 18.82 10.91 -13.90
N HIS A 125 17.76 10.56 -13.17
CA HIS A 125 16.47 11.24 -13.21
C HIS A 125 16.41 12.40 -12.22
N LEU A 126 17.15 12.35 -11.11
CA LEU A 126 17.20 13.43 -10.11
C LEU A 126 17.58 14.79 -10.69
N LYS A 127 18.35 14.81 -11.78
CA LYS A 127 18.78 16.05 -12.45
C LYS A 127 17.76 16.60 -13.46
N ARG A 128 16.76 15.79 -13.86
CA ARG A 128 15.80 16.14 -14.94
C ARG A 128 14.38 16.38 -14.45
N LEU A 129 14.07 15.94 -13.26
CA LEU A 129 12.74 16.10 -12.69
C LEU A 129 12.70 17.42 -11.91
N SER A 130 11.85 18.34 -12.34
CA SER A 130 11.32 19.36 -11.43
C SER A 130 10.45 18.60 -10.44
N PHE A 131 10.93 18.46 -9.20
CA PHE A 131 10.24 17.67 -8.20
C PHE A 131 9.09 18.47 -7.61
N ASP A 132 7.87 18.14 -7.98
CA ASP A 132 6.75 18.39 -7.12
C ASP A 132 6.84 17.42 -5.95
N ARG A 133 7.37 17.90 -4.84
CA ARG A 133 7.38 17.14 -3.59
C ARG A 133 6.03 17.27 -2.92
N ALA A 134 5.56 16.19 -2.32
CA ALA A 134 4.33 16.24 -1.55
C ALA A 134 4.53 17.17 -0.36
N PHE A 135 3.68 18.20 -0.25
CA PHE A 135 3.76 19.18 0.82
C PHE A 135 3.67 18.50 2.19
N GLY A 136 4.61 18.85 3.08
CA GLY A 136 4.69 18.28 4.44
C GLY A 136 5.31 16.88 4.54
N VAL A 137 5.59 16.21 3.40
CA VAL A 137 6.24 14.88 3.33
C VAL A 137 7.24 14.86 2.18
N GLU A 138 8.22 15.75 2.24
CA GLU A 138 9.16 16.07 1.16
C GLU A 138 10.04 14.91 0.68
N TRP A 139 10.05 13.79 1.40
CA TRP A 139 10.71 12.56 0.98
C TRP A 139 9.93 11.78 -0.09
N TRP A 140 8.67 12.15 -0.35
CA TRP A 140 7.88 11.65 -1.47
C TRP A 140 7.92 12.61 -2.64
N ALA A 141 8.38 12.12 -3.79
CA ALA A 141 8.44 12.87 -5.03
C ALA A 141 7.37 12.37 -6.01
N LYS A 142 6.61 13.29 -6.61
CA LYS A 142 5.74 12.99 -7.74
C LYS A 142 6.61 12.69 -8.95
N VAL A 143 6.51 11.48 -9.51
CA VAL A 143 7.31 11.04 -10.65
C VAL A 143 6.40 10.64 -11.81
N GLU A 144 6.49 11.40 -12.90
CA GLU A 144 5.76 11.09 -14.14
C GLU A 144 6.22 9.74 -14.71
N GLY A 145 5.26 8.91 -15.14
CA GLY A 145 5.50 7.57 -15.67
C GLY A 145 5.88 6.52 -14.63
N ALA A 146 5.88 6.86 -13.33
CA ALA A 146 6.02 5.85 -12.28
C ALA A 146 4.73 5.01 -12.15
N SER A 147 4.90 3.71 -12.05
CA SER A 147 3.82 2.73 -11.90
C SER A 147 4.39 1.42 -11.36
N TRP A 148 3.53 0.45 -11.12
CA TRP A 148 3.98 -0.87 -10.67
C TRP A 148 5.00 -1.54 -11.62
N LYS A 149 4.89 -1.29 -12.94
CA LYS A 149 5.87 -1.77 -13.94
C LYS A 149 7.19 -0.99 -13.94
N LYS A 150 7.16 0.24 -13.45
CA LYS A 150 8.27 1.20 -13.44
C LYS A 150 8.37 1.88 -12.07
N PRO A 151 8.77 1.15 -11.01
CA PRO A 151 8.64 1.61 -9.63
C PRO A 151 9.47 2.86 -9.30
N GLY A 152 10.58 3.10 -9.98
CA GLY A 152 11.37 4.33 -9.86
C GLY A 152 11.11 5.34 -10.96
N GLY A 153 10.06 5.15 -11.78
CA GLY A 153 9.77 5.96 -12.95
C GLY A 153 10.39 5.45 -14.26
N PRO A 154 10.39 6.26 -15.33
CA PRO A 154 10.92 5.88 -16.64
C PRO A 154 12.34 5.31 -16.56
N GLY A 155 12.61 4.23 -17.31
CA GLY A 155 13.92 3.54 -17.31
C GLY A 155 14.11 2.51 -16.20
N THR A 156 13.19 2.43 -15.24
CA THR A 156 13.15 1.32 -14.27
C THR A 156 12.21 0.20 -14.73
N ASN A 157 12.35 -0.99 -14.18
CA ASN A 157 11.46 -2.12 -14.43
C ASN A 157 11.50 -3.14 -13.29
N ILE A 158 10.56 -4.08 -13.31
CA ILE A 158 10.40 -5.12 -12.28
C ILE A 158 11.09 -6.46 -12.61
N ARG A 159 11.77 -6.61 -13.76
CA ARG A 159 12.28 -7.90 -14.25
C ARG A 159 13.16 -8.67 -13.26
N LYS A 160 13.92 -7.96 -12.43
CA LYS A 160 14.83 -8.56 -11.43
C LYS A 160 14.21 -8.65 -10.02
N ILE A 161 12.98 -8.20 -9.85
CA ILE A 161 12.28 -8.11 -8.58
C ILE A 161 10.85 -8.68 -8.67
N MET A 162 10.65 -9.72 -9.48
CA MET A 162 9.32 -10.32 -9.68
C MET A 162 8.73 -10.87 -8.39
N ASN A 163 9.57 -11.38 -7.48
CA ASN A 163 9.18 -11.89 -6.17
C ASN A 163 9.09 -10.81 -5.07
N HIS A 164 9.34 -9.55 -5.38
CA HIS A 164 9.15 -8.43 -4.44
C HIS A 164 7.69 -7.98 -4.41
N PRO A 165 7.26 -7.33 -3.32
CA PRO A 165 5.93 -6.72 -3.24
C PRO A 165 5.67 -5.76 -4.39
N VAL A 166 4.47 -5.82 -4.95
CA VAL A 166 4.03 -4.84 -5.93
C VAL A 166 3.81 -3.49 -5.24
N VAL A 167 4.24 -2.40 -5.90
CA VAL A 167 4.12 -1.03 -5.39
C VAL A 167 3.33 -0.14 -6.34
N HIS A 168 2.99 1.09 -5.94
CA HIS A 168 2.15 2.04 -6.70
C HIS A 168 0.75 1.49 -6.99
N ILE A 169 0.21 0.76 -6.03
CA ILE A 169 -1.11 0.15 -6.04
C ILE A 169 -2.01 0.95 -5.12
N SER A 170 -3.14 1.40 -5.64
CA SER A 170 -4.19 2.04 -4.85
C SER A 170 -5.07 1.00 -4.15
N TRP A 171 -5.94 1.48 -3.27
CA TRP A 171 -6.98 0.64 -2.67
C TRP A 171 -7.90 0.00 -3.73
N HIS A 172 -8.23 0.74 -4.80
CA HIS A 172 -9.05 0.23 -5.91
C HIS A 172 -8.32 -0.86 -6.70
N ASP A 173 -7.03 -0.67 -6.98
CA ASP A 173 -6.20 -1.67 -7.65
C ASP A 173 -6.11 -2.95 -6.82
N ALA A 174 -5.90 -2.81 -5.50
CA ALA A 174 -5.84 -3.93 -4.58
C ALA A 174 -7.16 -4.71 -4.51
N ASN A 175 -8.30 -4.01 -4.46
CA ASN A 175 -9.61 -4.66 -4.49
C ASN A 175 -9.88 -5.35 -5.82
N ALA A 176 -9.48 -4.77 -6.95
CA ALA A 176 -9.62 -5.40 -8.26
C ALA A 176 -8.84 -6.72 -8.33
N PHE A 177 -7.60 -6.72 -7.82
CA PHE A 177 -6.81 -7.93 -7.69
C PHE A 177 -7.48 -8.96 -6.77
N CYS A 178 -7.91 -8.55 -5.57
CA CYS A 178 -8.58 -9.43 -4.63
C CYS A 178 -9.83 -10.07 -5.22
N HIS A 179 -10.66 -9.32 -5.93
CA HIS A 179 -11.82 -9.86 -6.63
C HIS A 179 -11.45 -10.91 -7.67
N TRP A 180 -10.38 -10.66 -8.43
CA TRP A 180 -9.92 -11.60 -9.44
C TRP A 180 -9.46 -12.93 -8.83
N VAL A 181 -8.70 -12.91 -7.72
CA VAL A 181 -8.25 -14.12 -7.02
C VAL A 181 -9.31 -14.73 -6.10
N GLY A 182 -10.51 -14.14 -6.01
CA GLY A 182 -11.59 -14.63 -5.13
C GLY A 182 -11.31 -14.43 -3.65
N LYS A 183 -10.59 -13.36 -3.30
CA LYS A 183 -10.23 -12.93 -1.95
C LYS A 183 -10.77 -11.53 -1.67
N ARG A 184 -10.48 -11.01 -0.50
CA ARG A 184 -10.74 -9.61 -0.09
C ARG A 184 -9.53 -9.03 0.64
N LEU A 185 -9.50 -7.73 0.80
CA LEU A 185 -8.57 -7.11 1.74
C LEU A 185 -8.95 -7.50 3.18
N PRO A 186 -7.96 -7.65 4.08
CA PRO A 186 -8.24 -7.84 5.50
C PRO A 186 -8.90 -6.58 6.07
N THR A 187 -9.67 -6.75 7.13
CA THR A 187 -10.04 -5.62 7.99
C THR A 187 -8.82 -5.17 8.79
N GLU A 188 -8.89 -3.96 9.36
CA GLU A 188 -7.85 -3.45 10.25
C GLU A 188 -7.57 -4.42 11.40
N ALA A 189 -8.62 -4.90 12.05
CA ALA A 189 -8.51 -5.85 13.16
C ALA A 189 -7.91 -7.21 12.74
N GLU A 190 -8.28 -7.75 11.59
CA GLU A 190 -7.68 -8.98 11.07
C GLU A 190 -6.19 -8.78 10.76
N TRP A 191 -5.84 -7.64 10.16
CA TRP A 191 -4.45 -7.34 9.83
C TRP A 191 -3.60 -7.17 11.09
N GLU A 192 -4.08 -6.41 12.08
CA GLU A 192 -3.36 -6.20 13.32
C GLU A 192 -3.22 -7.48 14.13
N CYS A 193 -4.29 -8.30 14.23
CA CYS A 193 -4.24 -9.59 14.88
C CYS A 193 -3.16 -10.49 14.25
N ALA A 194 -3.14 -10.60 12.92
CA ALA A 194 -2.14 -11.40 12.22
C ALA A 194 -0.71 -10.87 12.37
N ALA A 195 -0.53 -9.55 12.50
CA ALA A 195 0.77 -8.94 12.69
C ALA A 195 1.34 -9.12 14.11
N ARG A 196 0.47 -9.29 15.11
CA ARG A 196 0.89 -9.52 16.50
C ARG A 196 1.31 -10.97 16.78
N GLY A 197 0.80 -11.93 16.05
CA GLY A 197 1.05 -13.36 16.19
C GLY A 197 0.10 -14.05 17.17
#